data_e9a46b854451aa0cf3db343ed37228d2
#
_entry.id   e9a46b854451aa0cf3db343ed37228d2
#
_cell.length_a   1.000
_cell.length_b   1.000
_cell.length_c   1.000
_cell.angle_alpha   90.00
_cell.angle_beta   90.00
_cell.angle_gamma   90.00
#
_symmetry.space_group_name_H-M   'P 1'
#
loop_
_entity.id
_entity.type
_entity.pdbx_description
1 polymer ?
#
loop_
_entity_poly.entity_id
_entity_poly.type
_entity_poly.pdbx_seq_one_letter_code
_entity_poly.pdbx_strand_id
1 'polypeptide(L)' 'MEFTKNELAYFGDIGALEHDAFGRLVFIGLSYEESWEFKYFHDTYLQQEQWTNPERYMELMVRHERARLQSTQPQH' A
#
# COMPACT_ATOMS: atom_id res chain seq x y z
N MET A 1 -1.74 12.05 -0.41
CA MET A 1 -0.79 11.04 0.11
C MET A 1 0.58 11.32 -0.50
N GLU A 2 1.55 11.49 0.35
CA GLU A 2 2.88 11.85 -0.10
C GLU A 2 3.86 10.72 0.13
N PHE A 3 4.70 10.47 -0.85
CA PHE A 3 5.78 9.49 -0.77
C PHE A 3 7.11 10.20 -0.87
N THR A 4 8.09 9.73 -0.11
CA THR A 4 9.46 10.16 -0.33
C THR A 4 9.98 9.51 -1.61
N LYS A 5 11.11 10.03 -2.10
CA LYS A 5 11.74 9.49 -3.29
C LYS A 5 12.11 8.01 -3.08
N ASN A 6 12.63 7.68 -1.90
CA ASN A 6 13.01 6.31 -1.58
C ASN A 6 11.80 5.39 -1.50
N GLU A 7 10.69 5.89 -0.95
CA GLU A 7 9.45 5.11 -0.88
C GLU A 7 8.90 4.83 -2.26
N LEU A 8 8.90 5.81 -3.15
CA LEU A 8 8.44 5.60 -4.51
C LEU A 8 9.27 4.54 -5.23
N ALA A 9 10.59 4.59 -5.06
CA ALA A 9 11.48 3.60 -5.65
C ALA A 9 11.19 2.21 -5.10
N TYR A 10 11.08 2.10 -3.78
CA TYR A 10 10.83 0.82 -3.12
C TYR A 10 9.50 0.20 -3.55
N PHE A 11 8.40 0.98 -3.42
CA PHE A 11 7.09 0.48 -3.76
C PHE A 11 6.93 0.21 -5.25
N GLY A 12 7.60 1.00 -6.08
CA GLY A 12 7.62 0.75 -7.51
C GLY A 12 8.33 -0.54 -7.86
N ASP A 13 9.46 -0.81 -7.21
CA ASP A 13 10.24 -2.01 -7.46
C ASP A 13 9.49 -3.28 -7.11
N ILE A 14 8.71 -3.26 -6.03
CA ILE A 14 7.95 -4.44 -5.63
C ILE A 14 6.57 -4.50 -6.29
N GLY A 15 6.25 -3.57 -7.17
CA GLY A 15 4.97 -3.56 -7.87
C GLY A 15 3.78 -3.29 -6.96
N ALA A 16 3.95 -2.41 -5.97
CA ALA A 16 2.92 -2.17 -4.97
C ALA A 16 1.98 -1.02 -5.31
N LEU A 17 2.27 -0.25 -6.34
CA LEU A 17 1.51 0.96 -6.65
C LEU A 17 0.86 0.87 -8.03
N GLU A 18 -0.28 1.54 -8.16
CA GLU A 18 -0.96 1.71 -9.44
C GLU A 18 -1.69 3.05 -9.42
N HIS A 19 -2.26 3.43 -10.56
CA HIS A 19 -3.09 4.62 -10.64
C HIS A 19 -4.56 4.20 -10.67
N ASP A 20 -5.40 4.91 -9.91
CA ASP A 20 -6.83 4.63 -9.90
C ASP A 20 -7.50 5.25 -11.14
N ALA A 21 -8.84 5.15 -11.20
CA ALA A 21 -9.60 5.65 -12.34
C ALA A 21 -9.46 7.15 -12.55
N PHE A 22 -9.04 7.88 -11.51
CA PHE A 22 -8.86 9.32 -11.57
C PHE A 22 -7.40 9.73 -11.75
N GLY A 23 -6.51 8.75 -11.98
CA GLY A 23 -5.10 9.02 -12.17
C GLY A 23 -4.32 9.23 -10.88
N ARG A 24 -4.91 8.94 -9.73
CA ARG A 24 -4.25 9.13 -8.44
C ARG A 24 -3.45 7.88 -8.08
N LEU A 25 -2.28 8.10 -7.47
CA LEU A 25 -1.43 6.99 -7.06
C LEU A 25 -2.02 6.31 -5.83
N VAL A 26 -2.20 5.00 -5.90
CA VAL A 26 -2.77 4.20 -4.81
C VAL A 26 -1.98 2.90 -4.66
N PHE A 27 -2.15 2.24 -3.51
CA PHE A 27 -1.65 0.89 -3.35
C PHE A 27 -2.56 -0.08 -4.09
N ILE A 28 -1.97 -1.05 -4.79
CA ILE A 28 -2.73 -2.05 -5.54
C ILE A 28 -3.71 -2.76 -4.61
N GLY A 29 -4.96 -2.85 -5.05
CA GLY A 29 -6.01 -3.53 -4.28
C GLY A 29 -6.71 -2.66 -3.25
N LEU A 30 -6.29 -1.41 -3.09
CA LEU A 30 -6.89 -0.48 -2.13
C LEU A 30 -7.46 0.73 -2.87
N SER A 31 -8.50 1.31 -2.31
CA SER A 31 -9.03 2.57 -2.80
C SER A 31 -8.08 3.71 -2.42
N TYR A 32 -8.36 4.92 -2.92
CA TYR A 32 -7.56 6.08 -2.59
C TYR A 32 -7.57 6.35 -1.09
N GLU A 33 -8.75 6.30 -0.47
CA GLU A 33 -8.89 6.53 0.97
C GLU A 33 -8.22 5.41 1.77
N GLU A 34 -8.36 4.18 1.34
CA GLU A 34 -7.71 3.05 1.99
C GLU A 34 -6.20 3.12 1.86
N SER A 35 -5.71 3.65 0.74
CA SER A 35 -4.28 3.83 0.53
C SER A 35 -3.70 4.86 1.49
N TRP A 36 -4.43 5.95 1.75
CA TRP A 36 -4.03 6.93 2.75
C TRP A 36 -3.93 6.29 4.13
N GLU A 37 -4.93 5.51 4.48
CA GLU A 37 -4.98 4.83 5.77
C GLU A 37 -3.82 3.86 5.90
N PHE A 38 -3.56 3.07 4.88
CA PHE A 38 -2.47 2.10 4.88
C PHE A 38 -1.11 2.79 5.00
N LYS A 39 -0.90 3.87 4.26
CA LYS A 39 0.33 4.64 4.32
C LYS A 39 0.53 5.24 5.71
N TYR A 40 -0.53 5.72 6.32
CA TYR A 40 -0.48 6.26 7.67
C TYR A 40 -0.05 5.19 8.67
N PHE A 41 -0.62 3.99 8.58
CA PHE A 41 -0.21 2.90 9.46
C PHE A 41 1.25 2.52 9.25
N HIS A 42 1.68 2.46 8.00
CA HIS A 42 3.05 2.12 7.67
C HIS A 42 4.03 3.13 8.29
N ASP A 43 3.76 4.41 8.10
CA ASP A 43 4.62 5.47 8.62
C ASP A 43 4.63 5.48 10.15
N THR A 44 3.46 5.29 10.75
CA THR A 44 3.34 5.29 12.20
C THR A 44 4.06 4.10 12.82
N TYR A 45 3.96 2.94 12.18
CA TYR A 45 4.65 1.75 12.66
C TYR A 45 6.16 1.94 12.69
N LEU A 46 6.72 2.59 11.68
CA LEU A 46 8.16 2.84 11.64
C LEU A 46 8.62 3.84 12.69
N GLN A 47 7.73 4.70 13.16
CA GLN A 47 8.05 5.74 14.13
C GLN A 47 7.64 5.40 15.57
N GLN A 48 6.67 4.51 15.73
CA GLN A 48 6.12 4.16 17.03
C GLN A 48 6.03 2.65 17.18
N GLU A 49 6.20 2.18 18.40
CA GLU A 49 6.17 0.74 18.67
C GLU A 49 4.75 0.19 18.80
N GLN A 50 3.75 1.07 18.95
CA GLN A 50 2.37 0.62 19.20
C GLN A 50 1.46 1.04 18.05
N TRP A 51 0.68 0.08 17.58
CA TRP A 51 -0.36 0.33 16.60
C TRP A 51 -1.68 0.63 17.30
N THR A 52 -2.39 1.66 16.83
CA THR A 52 -3.69 1.99 17.38
C THR A 52 -4.79 1.09 16.86
N ASN A 53 -4.61 0.47 15.70
CA ASN A 53 -5.63 -0.40 15.11
C ASN A 53 -4.97 -1.49 14.26
N PRO A 54 -4.36 -2.50 14.91
CA PRO A 54 -3.64 -3.54 14.17
C PRO A 54 -4.56 -4.39 13.27
N GLU A 55 -5.83 -4.59 13.67
CA GLU A 55 -6.77 -5.37 12.88
C GLU A 55 -7.06 -4.69 11.54
N ARG A 56 -7.25 -3.38 11.56
CA ARG A 56 -7.49 -2.63 10.33
C ARG A 56 -6.26 -2.65 9.43
N TYR A 57 -5.09 -2.49 10.01
CA TYR A 57 -3.85 -2.57 9.24
C TYR A 57 -3.70 -3.93 8.57
N MET A 58 -3.97 -5.01 9.31
CA MET A 58 -3.88 -6.36 8.76
C MET A 58 -4.89 -6.59 7.64
N GLU A 59 -6.10 -6.07 7.79
CA GLU A 59 -7.12 -6.17 6.75
C GLU A 59 -6.65 -5.50 5.45
N LEU A 60 -6.13 -4.29 5.56
CA LEU A 60 -5.62 -3.57 4.39
C LEU A 60 -4.41 -4.26 3.80
N MET A 61 -3.50 -4.75 4.64
CA MET A 61 -2.31 -5.44 4.19
C MET A 61 -2.66 -6.73 3.43
N VAL A 62 -3.60 -7.51 3.93
CA VAL A 62 -4.01 -8.75 3.28
C VAL A 62 -4.61 -8.46 1.90
N ARG A 63 -5.48 -7.47 1.80
CA ARG A 63 -6.08 -7.10 0.52
C ARG A 63 -5.03 -6.61 -0.47
N HIS A 64 -4.11 -5.77 0.01
CA HIS A 64 -3.04 -5.24 -0.81
C HIS A 64 -2.11 -6.35 -1.30
N GLU A 65 -1.64 -7.21 -0.40
CA GLU A 65 -0.73 -8.29 -0.75
C GLU A 65 -1.37 -9.28 -1.72
N ARG A 66 -2.64 -9.59 -1.52
CA ARG A 66 -3.34 -10.49 -2.42
C ARG A 66 -3.41 -9.91 -3.84
N ALA A 67 -3.76 -8.65 -3.96
CA ALA A 67 -3.83 -8.00 -5.27
C ALA A 67 -2.44 -7.86 -5.89
N ARG A 68 -1.43 -7.53 -5.10
CA ARG A 68 -0.07 -7.40 -5.58
C ARG A 68 0.45 -8.72 -6.15
N LEU A 69 0.20 -9.81 -5.43
CA LEU A 69 0.65 -11.13 -5.88
C LEU A 69 -0.05 -11.55 -7.17
N GLN A 70 -1.33 -11.23 -7.30
CA GLN A 70 -2.07 -11.53 -8.52
C GLN A 70 -1.54 -10.74 -9.71
N SER A 71 -1.19 -9.48 -9.50
CA SER A 71 -0.71 -8.64 -10.60
C SER A 71 0.71 -8.95 -11.02
N THR A 72 1.50 -9.59 -10.15
CA THR A 72 2.89 -9.93 -10.43
C THR A 72 3.09 -11.38 -10.85
N GLN A 73 2.02 -12.18 -10.87
CA GLN A 73 2.12 -13.56 -11.32
C GLN A 73 2.49 -13.62 -12.79
N PRO A 74 3.41 -14.52 -13.16
CA PRO A 74 3.78 -14.66 -14.56
C PRO A 74 2.59 -15.17 -15.37
N GLN A 75 2.49 -14.64 -16.57
CA GLN A 75 1.48 -15.06 -17.53
C GLN A 75 2.02 -16.25 -18.31
N HIS A 76 1.29 -17.32 -18.29
CA HIS A 76 1.68 -18.53 -19.02
C HIS A 76 0.69 -18.87 -20.11
#